data_340b92c0f18e8091c168841a252c1315
#
_entry.id   340b92c0f18e8091c168841a252c1315
#
_cell.length_a   1.000
_cell.length_b   1.000
_cell.length_c   1.000
_cell.angle_alpha   90.00
_cell.angle_beta   90.00
_cell.angle_gamma   90.00
#
_symmetry.space_group_name_H-M   'P 1'
#
loop_
_entity.id
_entity.type
_entity.pdbx_description
1 polymer ?
#
loop_
_entity_poly.entity_id
_entity_poly.type
_entity_poly.pdbx_seq_one_letter_code
_entity_poly.pdbx_strand_id
1 'polypeptide(L)'
;MDRDRNKGAHKLNNFGPVYCINLDGQPERWQYMEEQFKYWELKDYTRISAYDGRDDDLSDIIKGIYPTNMTSGEIGCTTSHLKAMKHFLDNSDAPYAIIMEDDCDLEVVRFWNFNWVDVVAHFPYDYDVIQIAIICTGDIHVKLHKRFVNDFSTACYVISRHHAEKLVRLHCRGGYTGVQKYKIDQGVKPRAVADDLIYNSGNTFAMPLFLYKIELGSSI
;
A
#
# COMPACT_ATOMS: atom_id res chain seq x y z
N MET A 1 16.67 19.65 -25.63
CA MET A 1 16.59 20.48 -24.40
C MET A 1 15.41 19.98 -23.61
N ASP A 2 15.68 19.31 -22.49
CA ASP A 2 14.62 18.80 -21.58
C ASP A 2 13.91 19.98 -20.91
N ARG A 3 13.00 20.61 -21.62
CA ARG A 3 12.18 21.70 -21.08
C ARG A 3 11.17 21.22 -20.01
N ASP A 4 10.95 19.91 -19.92
CA ASP A 4 9.90 19.31 -19.10
C ASP A 4 10.42 18.49 -17.91
N ARG A 5 11.70 18.65 -17.56
CA ARG A 5 12.25 17.97 -16.38
C ARG A 5 11.66 18.56 -15.11
N ASN A 6 11.08 17.69 -14.27
CA ASN A 6 10.56 18.08 -12.97
C ASN A 6 11.72 18.49 -12.03
N LYS A 7 11.89 19.78 -11.79
CA LYS A 7 12.91 20.31 -10.87
C LYS A 7 12.66 19.91 -9.40
N GLY A 8 11.47 19.43 -9.07
CA GLY A 8 11.09 18.95 -7.75
C GLY A 8 11.32 17.45 -7.54
N ALA A 9 11.73 16.70 -8.58
CA ALA A 9 11.87 15.24 -8.52
C ALA A 9 12.82 14.78 -7.40
N HIS A 10 13.84 15.58 -7.06
CA HIS A 10 14.78 15.31 -5.97
C HIS A 10 14.10 15.13 -4.61
N LYS A 11 12.87 15.66 -4.44
CA LYS A 11 12.11 15.50 -3.18
C LYS A 11 11.73 14.05 -2.89
N LEU A 12 11.62 13.21 -3.94
CA LEU A 12 11.37 11.77 -3.84
C LEU A 12 12.63 10.92 -4.04
N ASN A 13 13.82 11.49 -3.92
CA ASN A 13 15.05 10.69 -3.92
C ASN A 13 15.00 9.64 -2.81
N ASN A 14 15.33 8.38 -3.15
CA ASN A 14 15.26 7.22 -2.26
C ASN A 14 13.83 6.86 -1.79
N PHE A 15 12.80 7.36 -2.47
CA PHE A 15 11.43 6.91 -2.27
C PHE A 15 11.26 5.53 -2.91
N GLY A 16 11.29 4.48 -2.11
CA GLY A 16 11.18 3.09 -2.56
C GLY A 16 11.95 2.12 -1.68
N PRO A 17 11.86 0.81 -1.97
CA PRO A 17 11.13 0.23 -3.10
C PRO A 17 9.62 0.41 -3.00
N VAL A 18 8.99 0.68 -4.14
CA VAL A 18 7.54 0.89 -4.27
C VAL A 18 6.89 -0.34 -4.90
N TYR A 19 5.84 -0.84 -4.28
CA TYR A 19 4.99 -1.91 -4.81
C TYR A 19 3.59 -1.35 -5.04
N CYS A 20 3.26 -1.10 -6.31
CA CYS A 20 2.00 -0.48 -6.70
C CYS A 20 0.98 -1.55 -7.10
N ILE A 21 -0.10 -1.65 -6.34
CA ILE A 21 -1.19 -2.60 -6.53
C ILE A 21 -2.15 -2.05 -7.58
N ASN A 22 -2.41 -2.84 -8.64
CA ASN A 22 -3.31 -2.45 -9.72
C ASN A 22 -4.02 -3.67 -10.30
N LEU A 23 -5.32 -3.56 -10.56
CA LEU A 23 -6.11 -4.58 -11.25
C LEU A 23 -5.72 -4.68 -12.72
N ASP A 24 -5.59 -5.91 -13.24
CA ASP A 24 -5.25 -6.13 -14.65
C ASP A 24 -6.31 -5.57 -15.60
N GLY A 25 -7.57 -5.53 -15.16
CA GLY A 25 -8.68 -4.92 -15.86
C GLY A 25 -8.72 -3.37 -15.83
N GLN A 26 -7.73 -2.71 -15.21
CA GLN A 26 -7.68 -1.25 -15.05
C GLN A 26 -6.38 -0.64 -15.63
N PRO A 27 -6.10 -0.79 -16.94
CA PRO A 27 -4.85 -0.33 -17.54
C PRO A 27 -4.68 1.20 -17.51
N GLU A 28 -5.78 1.96 -17.54
CA GLU A 28 -5.73 3.43 -17.49
C GLU A 28 -5.21 3.91 -16.12
N ARG A 29 -5.59 3.23 -15.03
CA ARG A 29 -5.09 3.54 -13.68
C ARG A 29 -3.60 3.22 -13.58
N TRP A 30 -3.16 2.11 -14.18
CA TRP A 30 -1.73 1.80 -14.28
C TRP A 30 -0.96 2.85 -15.06
N GLN A 31 -1.47 3.27 -16.22
CA GLN A 31 -0.87 4.34 -17.02
C GLN A 31 -0.74 5.64 -16.20
N TYR A 32 -1.78 6.01 -15.44
CA TYR A 32 -1.74 7.18 -14.56
C TYR A 32 -0.59 7.09 -13.54
N MET A 33 -0.38 5.92 -12.92
CA MET A 33 0.74 5.73 -11.99
C MET A 33 2.09 5.80 -12.68
N GLU A 34 2.26 5.17 -13.86
CA GLU A 34 3.51 5.23 -14.62
C GLU A 34 3.86 6.67 -15.05
N GLU A 35 2.87 7.47 -15.42
CA GLU A 35 3.07 8.88 -15.75
C GLU A 35 3.58 9.66 -14.54
N GLN A 36 3.02 9.43 -13.35
CA GLN A 36 3.50 10.00 -12.10
C GLN A 36 4.93 9.55 -11.76
N PHE A 37 5.20 8.24 -11.83
CA PHE A 37 6.53 7.71 -11.55
C PHE A 37 7.57 8.30 -12.48
N LYS A 38 7.27 8.43 -13.77
CA LYS A 38 8.12 9.09 -14.75
C LYS A 38 8.31 10.58 -14.44
N TYR A 39 7.24 11.29 -14.11
CA TYR A 39 7.28 12.72 -13.79
C TYR A 39 8.14 13.00 -12.54
N TRP A 40 8.05 12.14 -11.53
CA TRP A 40 8.82 12.24 -10.28
C TRP A 40 10.18 11.52 -10.34
N GLU A 41 10.58 11.00 -11.50
CA GLU A 41 11.85 10.26 -11.73
C GLU A 41 12.03 9.05 -10.78
N LEU A 42 10.92 8.43 -10.34
CA LEU A 42 10.97 7.20 -9.55
C LEU A 42 11.39 6.03 -10.44
N LYS A 43 12.34 5.23 -9.96
CA LYS A 43 12.91 4.11 -10.72
C LYS A 43 12.72 2.77 -10.04
N ASP A 44 12.59 2.78 -8.73
CA ASP A 44 12.48 1.57 -7.90
C ASP A 44 11.01 1.31 -7.59
N TYR A 45 10.27 0.84 -8.60
CA TYR A 45 8.88 0.45 -8.44
C TYR A 45 8.56 -0.85 -9.18
N THR A 46 7.60 -1.59 -8.64
CA THR A 46 7.09 -2.85 -9.20
C THR A 46 5.56 -2.82 -9.20
N ARG A 47 4.94 -3.14 -10.34
CA ARG A 47 3.50 -3.37 -10.42
C ARG A 47 3.17 -4.72 -9.80
N ILE A 48 2.16 -4.73 -8.94
CA ILE A 48 1.57 -5.95 -8.37
C ILE A 48 0.17 -6.11 -8.95
N SER A 49 -0.01 -7.15 -9.78
CA SER A 49 -1.34 -7.53 -10.28
C SER A 49 -2.23 -7.91 -9.10
N ALA A 50 -3.31 -7.17 -8.91
CA ALA A 50 -4.26 -7.36 -7.82
C ALA A 50 -5.22 -8.53 -8.09
N TYR A 51 -5.82 -9.07 -7.03
CA TYR A 51 -6.95 -10.00 -7.14
C TYR A 51 -8.25 -9.21 -7.24
N ASP A 52 -9.03 -9.43 -8.29
CA ASP A 52 -10.35 -8.80 -8.47
C ASP A 52 -11.45 -9.68 -7.83
N GLY A 53 -11.86 -9.31 -6.62
CA GLY A 53 -12.92 -10.04 -5.93
C GLY A 53 -14.32 -9.81 -6.50
N ARG A 54 -14.51 -8.89 -7.47
CA ARG A 54 -15.81 -8.64 -8.10
C ARG A 54 -16.06 -9.63 -9.23
N ASP A 55 -15.02 -9.96 -9.99
CA ASP A 55 -15.10 -10.80 -11.19
C ASP A 55 -14.51 -12.20 -10.96
N ASP A 56 -13.62 -12.37 -9.99
CA ASP A 56 -12.92 -13.61 -9.70
C ASP A 56 -13.56 -14.37 -8.54
N ASP A 57 -13.65 -15.70 -8.66
CA ASP A 57 -13.88 -16.56 -7.51
C ASP A 57 -12.57 -16.73 -6.72
N LEU A 58 -12.47 -16.03 -5.60
CA LEU A 58 -11.29 -16.06 -4.74
C LEU A 58 -11.22 -17.30 -3.84
N SER A 59 -12.15 -18.24 -3.91
CA SER A 59 -12.15 -19.46 -3.08
C SER A 59 -10.87 -20.27 -3.24
N ASP A 60 -10.32 -20.30 -4.46
CA ASP A 60 -9.11 -21.05 -4.78
C ASP A 60 -7.84 -20.48 -4.11
N ILE A 61 -7.82 -19.20 -3.78
CA ILE A 61 -6.69 -18.58 -3.10
C ILE A 61 -6.88 -18.46 -1.58
N ILE A 62 -8.08 -18.73 -1.07
CA ILE A 62 -8.35 -18.73 0.37
C ILE A 62 -8.07 -20.11 0.96
N LYS A 63 -7.32 -20.15 2.06
CA LYS A 63 -7.07 -21.36 2.83
C LYS A 63 -7.90 -21.38 4.10
N GLY A 64 -8.72 -22.41 4.23
CA GLY A 64 -9.60 -22.57 5.39
C GLY A 64 -11.03 -22.14 5.10
N ILE A 65 -11.67 -21.49 6.07
CA ILE A 65 -13.06 -21.04 5.92
C ILE A 65 -13.07 -19.72 5.14
N TYR A 66 -13.87 -19.65 4.10
CA TYR A 66 -14.06 -18.41 3.32
C TYR A 66 -14.70 -17.33 4.20
N PRO A 67 -14.15 -16.10 4.24
CA PRO A 67 -14.70 -15.04 5.09
C PRO A 67 -16.13 -14.65 4.67
N THR A 68 -17.09 -14.73 5.58
CA THR A 68 -18.48 -14.36 5.34
C THR A 68 -18.84 -12.96 5.85
N ASN A 69 -17.95 -12.34 6.59
CA ASN A 69 -18.10 -10.98 7.14
C ASN A 69 -17.34 -9.91 6.34
N MET A 70 -16.85 -10.28 5.16
CA MET A 70 -16.16 -9.41 4.21
C MET A 70 -16.83 -9.53 2.84
N THR A 71 -16.82 -8.45 2.08
CA THR A 71 -17.17 -8.49 0.66
C THR A 71 -16.05 -9.14 -0.15
N SER A 72 -16.36 -9.61 -1.35
CA SER A 72 -15.34 -10.18 -2.26
C SER A 72 -14.27 -9.13 -2.64
N GLY A 73 -14.64 -7.85 -2.81
CA GLY A 73 -13.71 -6.75 -3.02
C GLY A 73 -12.76 -6.55 -1.83
N GLU A 74 -13.29 -6.56 -0.59
CA GLU A 74 -12.45 -6.46 0.62
C GLU A 74 -11.46 -7.64 0.72
N ILE A 75 -11.88 -8.85 0.32
CA ILE A 75 -11.01 -10.02 0.26
C ILE A 75 -9.93 -9.83 -0.81
N GLY A 76 -10.31 -9.38 -2.01
CA GLY A 76 -9.40 -9.08 -3.11
C GLY A 76 -8.35 -8.04 -2.71
N CYS A 77 -8.79 -6.93 -2.11
CA CYS A 77 -7.92 -5.88 -1.58
C CYS A 77 -6.93 -6.46 -0.55
N THR A 78 -7.42 -7.10 0.51
CA THR A 78 -6.56 -7.66 1.58
C THR A 78 -5.53 -8.65 1.04
N THR A 79 -5.93 -9.56 0.15
CA THR A 79 -5.02 -10.55 -0.43
C THR A 79 -4.01 -9.93 -1.37
N SER A 80 -4.37 -8.85 -2.08
CA SER A 80 -3.46 -8.10 -2.93
C SER A 80 -2.38 -7.37 -2.13
N HIS A 81 -2.71 -6.77 -0.99
CA HIS A 81 -1.73 -6.21 -0.07
C HIS A 81 -0.77 -7.26 0.50
N LEU A 82 -1.28 -8.42 0.91
CA LEU A 82 -0.44 -9.54 1.36
C LEU A 82 0.47 -10.06 0.23
N LYS A 83 -0.03 -10.09 -1.02
CA LYS A 83 0.77 -10.42 -2.21
C LYS A 83 1.91 -9.44 -2.43
N ALA A 84 1.64 -8.13 -2.29
CA ALA A 84 2.66 -7.08 -2.39
C ALA A 84 3.74 -7.23 -1.32
N MET A 85 3.34 -7.46 -0.06
CA MET A 85 4.29 -7.70 1.05
C MET A 85 5.15 -8.93 0.80
N LYS A 86 4.54 -10.04 0.35
CA LYS A 86 5.29 -11.24 0.02
C LYS A 86 6.28 -11.00 -1.12
N HIS A 87 5.86 -10.29 -2.18
CA HIS A 87 6.74 -9.94 -3.29
C HIS A 87 7.93 -9.09 -2.83
N PHE A 88 7.69 -8.11 -1.96
CA PHE A 88 8.75 -7.32 -1.30
C PHE A 88 9.77 -8.22 -0.60
N LEU A 89 9.33 -9.14 0.24
CA LEU A 89 10.21 -10.02 1.01
C LEU A 89 11.00 -11.00 0.14
N ASP A 90 10.41 -11.45 -0.95
CA ASP A 90 11.04 -12.41 -1.86
C ASP A 90 12.09 -11.77 -2.80
N ASN A 91 12.01 -10.44 -3.05
CA ASN A 91 12.77 -9.78 -4.11
C ASN A 91 13.61 -8.58 -3.66
N SER A 92 13.59 -8.22 -2.39
CA SER A 92 14.34 -7.06 -1.87
C SER A 92 14.85 -7.35 -0.47
N ASP A 93 16.02 -6.80 -0.14
CA ASP A 93 16.59 -6.79 1.22
C ASP A 93 16.41 -5.45 1.93
N ALA A 94 15.65 -4.52 1.36
CA ALA A 94 15.40 -3.22 1.93
C ALA A 94 14.77 -3.32 3.34
N PRO A 95 15.05 -2.40 4.26
CA PRO A 95 14.51 -2.44 5.63
C PRO A 95 13.02 -2.11 5.69
N TYR A 96 12.48 -1.49 4.67
CA TYR A 96 11.06 -1.17 4.52
C TYR A 96 10.65 -1.20 3.05
N ALA A 97 9.36 -1.21 2.80
CA ALA A 97 8.77 -0.99 1.48
C ALA A 97 7.69 0.09 1.55
N ILE A 98 7.42 0.72 0.41
CA ILE A 98 6.24 1.54 0.20
C ILE A 98 5.25 0.70 -0.59
N ILE A 99 4.07 0.49 -0.05
CA ILE A 99 2.97 -0.18 -0.74
C ILE A 99 1.92 0.89 -1.03
N MET A 100 1.47 0.96 -2.29
CA MET A 100 0.46 1.92 -2.71
C MET A 100 -0.54 1.30 -3.68
N GLU A 101 -1.74 1.86 -3.69
CA GLU A 101 -2.78 1.56 -4.66
C GLU A 101 -2.64 2.47 -5.89
N ASP A 102 -3.28 2.11 -6.96
CA ASP A 102 -3.19 2.78 -8.27
C ASP A 102 -4.02 4.06 -8.40
N ASP A 103 -4.54 4.57 -7.29
CA ASP A 103 -5.21 5.87 -7.16
C ASP A 103 -4.47 6.87 -6.27
N CYS A 104 -3.30 6.51 -5.77
CA CYS A 104 -2.46 7.42 -5.00
C CYS A 104 -1.99 8.60 -5.86
N ASP A 105 -2.16 9.83 -5.36
CA ASP A 105 -1.76 11.06 -6.05
C ASP A 105 -0.50 11.65 -5.43
N LEU A 106 0.56 11.71 -6.23
CA LEU A 106 1.86 12.27 -5.84
C LEU A 106 1.98 13.77 -6.16
N GLU A 107 0.97 14.41 -6.75
CA GLU A 107 1.06 15.82 -7.15
C GLU A 107 1.35 16.77 -5.98
N VAL A 108 0.88 16.44 -4.79
CA VAL A 108 1.08 17.22 -3.57
C VAL A 108 2.57 17.41 -3.22
N VAL A 109 3.45 16.54 -3.69
CA VAL A 109 4.92 16.63 -3.50
C VAL A 109 5.48 17.95 -4.02
N ARG A 110 4.86 18.57 -5.05
CA ARG A 110 5.29 19.87 -5.56
C ARG A 110 5.27 20.97 -4.48
N PHE A 111 4.38 20.86 -3.51
CA PHE A 111 4.19 21.82 -2.43
C PHE A 111 5.06 21.54 -1.20
N TRP A 112 5.76 20.38 -1.13
CA TRP A 112 6.63 20.08 -0.01
C TRP A 112 7.79 21.07 0.04
N ASN A 113 8.13 21.53 1.24
CA ASN A 113 9.37 22.27 1.55
C ASN A 113 10.44 21.38 2.19
N PHE A 114 10.26 20.08 2.16
CA PHE A 114 11.14 19.02 2.62
C PHE A 114 11.28 17.94 1.54
N ASN A 115 12.07 16.92 1.79
CA ASN A 115 12.23 15.77 0.91
C ASN A 115 11.98 14.44 1.66
N TRP A 116 11.94 13.33 0.92
CA TRP A 116 11.66 12.02 1.49
C TRP A 116 12.68 11.58 2.54
N VAL A 117 13.96 11.94 2.37
CA VAL A 117 15.02 11.60 3.35
C VAL A 117 14.74 12.29 4.68
N ASP A 118 14.27 13.54 4.63
CA ASP A 118 13.87 14.27 5.85
C ASP A 118 12.69 13.57 6.53
N VAL A 119 11.73 13.08 5.76
CA VAL A 119 10.56 12.35 6.29
C VAL A 119 10.98 11.07 7.00
N VAL A 120 11.80 10.25 6.36
CA VAL A 120 12.26 8.96 6.93
C VAL A 120 13.08 9.19 8.20
N ALA A 121 13.88 10.26 8.25
CA ALA A 121 14.65 10.60 9.43
C ALA A 121 13.82 10.91 10.68
N HIS A 122 12.53 11.20 10.51
CA HIS A 122 11.59 11.48 11.60
C HIS A 122 10.66 10.31 11.95
N PHE A 123 10.83 9.16 11.30
CA PHE A 123 10.04 7.98 11.68
C PHE A 123 10.42 7.51 13.08
N PRO A 124 9.43 7.14 13.92
CA PRO A 124 9.73 6.47 15.18
C PRO A 124 10.56 5.21 14.92
N TYR A 125 11.61 4.97 15.69
CA TYR A 125 12.50 3.82 15.46
C TYR A 125 11.82 2.45 15.55
N ASP A 126 10.69 2.38 16.27
CA ASP A 126 9.91 1.17 16.54
C ASP A 126 8.62 1.09 15.71
N TYR A 127 8.52 1.86 14.61
CA TYR A 127 7.35 1.77 13.75
C TYR A 127 7.25 0.42 13.04
N ASP A 128 6.06 -0.09 12.95
CA ASP A 128 5.70 -1.20 12.07
C ASP A 128 5.13 -0.70 10.74
N VAL A 129 4.26 0.31 10.81
CA VAL A 129 3.64 0.94 9.63
C VAL A 129 3.56 2.45 9.81
N ILE A 130 3.83 3.20 8.74
CA ILE A 130 3.51 4.63 8.62
C ILE A 130 2.50 4.78 7.49
N GLN A 131 1.27 5.07 7.83
CA GLN A 131 0.23 5.39 6.85
C GLN A 131 0.48 6.80 6.31
N ILE A 132 0.74 6.92 5.00
CA ILE A 132 1.14 8.19 4.36
C ILE A 132 0.10 8.75 3.39
N ALA A 133 -1.00 8.04 3.17
CA ALA A 133 -2.21 8.56 2.53
C ALA A 133 -3.42 8.24 3.41
N ILE A 134 -4.27 9.23 3.63
CA ILE A 134 -5.46 9.11 4.50
C ILE A 134 -6.67 9.65 3.73
N ILE A 135 -7.78 8.95 3.81
CA ILE A 135 -9.09 9.48 3.41
C ILE A 135 -9.58 10.36 4.55
N CYS A 136 -9.56 11.67 4.36
CA CYS A 136 -10.01 12.64 5.33
C CYS A 136 -11.03 13.59 4.72
N THR A 137 -12.10 13.87 5.44
CA THR A 137 -13.15 14.81 5.01
C THR A 137 -12.94 16.24 5.53
N GLY A 138 -11.86 16.47 6.26
CA GLY A 138 -11.51 17.77 6.87
C GLY A 138 -10.19 18.33 6.35
N ASP A 139 -9.66 19.32 7.06
CA ASP A 139 -8.36 19.89 6.78
C ASP A 139 -7.24 18.87 6.99
N ILE A 140 -6.36 18.74 6.00
CA ILE A 140 -5.21 17.84 6.08
C ILE A 140 -4.05 18.59 6.71
N HIS A 141 -3.56 18.07 7.83
CA HIS A 141 -2.36 18.56 8.48
C HIS A 141 -1.23 17.53 8.33
N VAL A 142 -0.13 17.91 7.71
CA VAL A 142 1.08 17.08 7.64
C VAL A 142 1.73 17.02 9.03
N LYS A 143 1.29 16.05 9.83
CA LYS A 143 1.78 15.82 11.17
C LYS A 143 1.86 14.32 11.45
N LEU A 144 3.03 13.88 11.90
CA LEU A 144 3.18 12.51 12.40
C LEU A 144 2.42 12.35 13.72
N HIS A 145 1.53 11.39 13.78
CA HIS A 145 0.78 11.05 15.00
C HIS A 145 0.54 9.53 15.08
N LYS A 146 0.19 9.06 16.26
CA LYS A 146 -0.27 7.68 16.41
C LYS A 146 -1.56 7.51 15.63
N ARG A 147 -1.65 6.45 14.80
CA ARG A 147 -2.85 6.22 13.98
C ARG A 147 -4.10 6.11 14.84
N PHE A 148 -5.14 6.81 14.44
CA PHE A 148 -6.48 6.68 15.00
C PHE A 148 -7.31 5.70 14.16
N VAL A 149 -8.35 5.14 14.78
CA VAL A 149 -9.25 4.18 14.11
C VAL A 149 -9.94 4.78 12.87
N ASN A 150 -10.11 6.09 12.83
CA ASN A 150 -10.76 6.82 11.73
C ASN A 150 -9.77 7.32 10.65
N ASP A 151 -8.49 7.01 10.77
CA ASP A 151 -7.51 7.24 9.71
C ASP A 151 -7.65 6.09 8.70
N PHE A 152 -8.67 6.19 7.84
CA PHE A 152 -8.97 5.16 6.84
C PHE A 152 -8.04 5.26 5.64
N SER A 153 -7.89 4.20 4.89
CA SER A 153 -7.24 4.03 3.61
C SER A 153 -5.94 3.22 3.67
N THR A 154 -5.81 2.31 2.73
CA THR A 154 -4.57 1.61 2.38
C THR A 154 -3.91 2.15 1.11
N ALA A 155 -4.38 3.31 0.61
CA ALA A 155 -3.92 3.90 -0.65
C ALA A 155 -2.39 4.10 -0.71
N CYS A 156 -1.74 4.43 0.41
CA CYS A 156 -0.27 4.43 0.48
C CYS A 156 0.23 4.34 1.92
N TYR A 157 1.20 3.46 2.15
CA TYR A 157 1.87 3.31 3.45
C TYR A 157 3.30 2.77 3.31
N VAL A 158 4.11 3.08 4.30
CA VAL A 158 5.42 2.45 4.53
C VAL A 158 5.24 1.29 5.49
N ILE A 159 5.79 0.14 5.16
CA ILE A 159 5.78 -1.03 6.05
C ILE A 159 7.22 -1.46 6.35
N SER A 160 7.54 -1.67 7.63
CA SER A 160 8.83 -2.23 8.03
C SER A 160 8.95 -3.68 7.55
N ARG A 161 10.17 -4.13 7.21
CA ARG A 161 10.42 -5.54 6.85
C ARG A 161 9.92 -6.48 7.95
N HIS A 162 10.22 -6.17 9.20
CA HIS A 162 9.79 -6.97 10.35
C HIS A 162 8.27 -7.20 10.37
N HIS A 163 7.49 -6.14 10.14
CA HIS A 163 6.04 -6.25 10.15
C HIS A 163 5.49 -6.99 8.91
N ALA A 164 6.09 -6.75 7.74
CA ALA A 164 5.76 -7.51 6.53
C ALA A 164 6.01 -9.01 6.73
N GLU A 165 7.15 -9.41 7.31
CA GLU A 165 7.46 -10.80 7.66
C GLU A 165 6.44 -11.40 8.62
N LYS A 166 6.03 -10.64 9.64
CA LYS A 166 4.99 -11.06 10.59
C LYS A 166 3.67 -11.35 9.86
N LEU A 167 3.19 -10.41 9.02
CA LEU A 167 1.92 -10.56 8.30
C LEU A 167 1.97 -11.71 7.28
N VAL A 168 3.04 -11.79 6.50
CA VAL A 168 3.23 -12.87 5.52
C VAL A 168 3.27 -14.23 6.23
N ARG A 169 3.98 -14.36 7.34
CA ARG A 169 4.02 -15.60 8.13
C ARG A 169 2.66 -15.99 8.68
N LEU A 170 1.85 -15.02 9.10
CA LEU A 170 0.53 -15.27 9.68
C LEU A 170 -0.51 -15.61 8.61
N HIS A 171 -0.45 -14.96 7.46
CA HIS A 171 -1.54 -14.96 6.50
C HIS A 171 -1.22 -15.63 5.17
N CYS A 172 0.04 -15.73 4.74
CA CYS A 172 0.40 -16.39 3.49
C CYS A 172 0.73 -17.87 3.70
N ARG A 173 0.24 -18.73 2.80
CA ARG A 173 0.44 -20.18 2.84
C ARG A 173 0.77 -20.71 1.44
N GLY A 174 1.69 -21.67 1.38
CA GLY A 174 2.20 -22.21 0.11
C GLY A 174 3.33 -21.35 -0.45
N GLY A 175 3.96 -21.73 -1.54
CA GLY A 175 4.93 -20.85 -2.17
C GLY A 175 6.14 -21.49 -2.84
N TYR A 176 6.51 -22.74 -2.57
CA TYR A 176 7.65 -23.32 -3.28
C TYR A 176 7.25 -24.11 -4.54
N THR A 177 6.01 -24.61 -4.64
CA THR A 177 5.56 -25.43 -5.79
C THR A 177 4.07 -25.28 -6.12
N GLY A 178 3.35 -24.31 -5.54
CA GLY A 178 1.90 -24.19 -5.72
C GLY A 178 1.39 -22.75 -5.75
N VAL A 179 0.11 -22.59 -6.07
CA VAL A 179 -0.58 -21.31 -6.04
C VAL A 179 -0.51 -20.72 -4.62
N GLN A 180 -0.17 -19.43 -4.52
CA GLN A 180 -0.19 -18.71 -3.25
C GLN A 180 -1.60 -18.73 -2.66
N LYS A 181 -1.72 -19.14 -1.41
CA LYS A 181 -2.99 -19.12 -0.66
C LYS A 181 -2.90 -18.20 0.54
N TYR A 182 -4.04 -17.66 0.94
CA TYR A 182 -4.14 -16.72 2.05
C TYR A 182 -5.08 -17.24 3.11
N LYS A 183 -4.62 -17.19 4.37
CA LYS A 183 -5.44 -17.50 5.53
C LYS A 183 -5.92 -16.19 6.17
N ILE A 184 -7.19 -15.86 5.91
CA ILE A 184 -7.88 -14.69 6.46
C ILE A 184 -8.95 -15.23 7.40
N ASP A 185 -8.63 -15.30 8.70
CA ASP A 185 -9.53 -15.92 9.67
C ASP A 185 -10.70 -15.01 10.04
N GLN A 186 -11.88 -15.59 10.08
CA GLN A 186 -13.12 -14.93 10.51
C GLN A 186 -13.16 -14.62 12.02
N GLY A 187 -12.29 -15.24 12.80
CA GLY A 187 -12.27 -15.09 14.26
C GLY A 187 -11.62 -13.81 14.75
N VAL A 188 -10.96 -13.06 13.85
CA VAL A 188 -10.30 -11.80 14.21
C VAL A 188 -11.32 -10.68 14.25
N LYS A 189 -11.48 -10.08 15.41
CA LYS A 189 -12.18 -8.81 15.57
C LYS A 189 -11.13 -7.70 15.77
N PRO A 190 -11.21 -6.60 15.07
CA PRO A 190 -12.12 -6.27 13.98
C PRO A 190 -11.96 -7.15 12.74
N ARG A 191 -12.78 -6.95 11.68
CA ARG A 191 -12.74 -7.74 10.44
C ARG A 191 -11.33 -7.73 9.81
N ALA A 192 -10.96 -8.80 9.11
CA ALA A 192 -9.66 -8.92 8.46
C ALA A 192 -9.56 -8.13 7.13
N VAL A 193 -10.22 -6.96 7.03
CA VAL A 193 -10.05 -6.00 5.93
C VAL A 193 -8.64 -5.43 5.96
N ALA A 194 -8.15 -4.96 4.82
CA ALA A 194 -6.76 -4.52 4.66
C ALA A 194 -6.34 -3.51 5.74
N ASP A 195 -7.13 -2.46 5.98
CA ASP A 195 -6.86 -1.46 7.02
C ASP A 195 -6.65 -2.09 8.40
N ASP A 196 -7.60 -2.93 8.82
CA ASP A 196 -7.57 -3.53 10.15
C ASP A 196 -6.44 -4.54 10.30
N LEU A 197 -6.23 -5.37 9.26
CA LEU A 197 -5.19 -6.39 9.26
C LEU A 197 -3.79 -5.78 9.30
N ILE A 198 -3.55 -4.73 8.51
CA ILE A 198 -2.24 -4.10 8.37
C ILE A 198 -1.93 -3.22 9.58
N TYR A 199 -2.87 -2.36 9.94
CA TYR A 199 -2.61 -1.27 10.88
C TYR A 199 -2.84 -1.65 12.35
N ASN A 200 -3.83 -2.49 12.65
CA ASN A 200 -4.14 -2.85 14.04
C ASN A 200 -3.24 -3.97 14.56
N SER A 201 -2.45 -4.59 13.70
CA SER A 201 -1.55 -5.68 14.09
C SER A 201 -0.16 -5.21 14.53
N GLY A 202 0.15 -3.92 14.42
CA GLY A 202 1.46 -3.35 14.71
C GLY A 202 1.45 -1.97 15.34
N ASN A 203 2.66 -1.44 15.55
CA ASN A 203 2.87 -0.08 16.01
C ASN A 203 2.74 0.89 14.83
N THR A 204 1.53 1.40 14.62
CA THR A 204 1.17 2.18 13.44
C THR A 204 1.04 3.67 13.75
N PHE A 205 1.66 4.47 12.89
CA PHE A 205 1.54 5.92 12.87
C PHE A 205 0.91 6.38 11.56
N ALA A 206 0.45 7.60 11.53
CA ALA A 206 -0.09 8.25 10.35
C ALA A 206 0.59 9.60 10.13
N MET A 207 0.87 9.91 8.87
CA MET A 207 1.38 11.20 8.42
C MET A 207 0.87 11.44 7.00
N PRO A 208 -0.22 12.19 6.82
CA PRO A 208 -0.84 12.36 5.50
C PRO A 208 0.08 13.19 4.59
N LEU A 209 0.78 12.50 3.71
CA LEU A 209 1.72 13.09 2.75
C LEU A 209 1.17 13.08 1.33
N PHE A 210 0.28 12.14 1.01
CA PHE A 210 -0.30 11.94 -0.30
C PHE A 210 -1.82 11.99 -0.24
N LEU A 211 -2.42 12.25 -1.38
CA LEU A 211 -3.84 12.21 -1.60
C LEU A 211 -4.20 10.96 -2.43
N TYR A 212 -5.47 10.72 -2.61
CA TYR A 212 -5.98 9.76 -3.57
C TYR A 212 -6.82 10.48 -4.62
N LYS A 213 -6.86 9.96 -5.83
CA LYS A 213 -7.56 10.57 -6.95
C LYS A 213 -9.00 10.10 -7.02
N ILE A 214 -9.91 10.90 -6.47
CA ILE A 214 -11.36 10.61 -6.40
C ILE A 214 -11.97 10.34 -7.78
N GLU A 215 -11.48 11.03 -8.82
CA GLU A 215 -12.01 10.95 -10.19
C GLU A 215 -11.82 9.57 -10.84
N LEU A 216 -10.87 8.77 -10.33
CA LEU A 216 -10.66 7.40 -10.81
C LEU A 216 -11.68 6.42 -10.24
N GLY A 217 -12.51 6.84 -9.29
CA GLY A 217 -13.47 5.98 -8.59
C GLY A 217 -12.79 4.99 -7.65
N SER A 218 -13.57 4.36 -6.77
CA SER A 218 -13.08 3.21 -5.99
C SER A 218 -13.04 1.98 -6.88
N SER A 219 -11.94 1.22 -6.82
CA SER A 219 -11.84 -0.10 -7.47
C SER A 219 -12.39 -1.23 -6.61
N ILE A 220 -12.91 -0.89 -5.41
CA ILE A 220 -13.49 -1.84 -4.43
C ILE A 220 -14.99 -1.64 -4.32
#